data_e7ee94d47dbd1208c6f9538f0cc89274
#
_entry.id   e7ee94d47dbd1208c6f9538f0cc89274
#
_cell.length_a   1.000
_cell.length_b   1.000
_cell.length_c   1.000
_cell.angle_alpha   90.00
_cell.angle_beta   90.00
_cell.angle_gamma   90.00
#
_symmetry.space_group_name_H-M   'P 1'
#
loop_
_entity.id
_entity.type
_entity.pdbx_description
1 polymer ?
#
loop_
_entity_poly.entity_id
_entity_poly.type
_entity_poly.pdbx_seq_one_letter_code
_entity_poly.pdbx_strand_id
1 'polypeptide(L)'
;MGRKRFIDLSISIEPELPSDPPMMIPKVDYINHETGAEQMKEFYPGVRKEQLPGGLGWAVEFLTLTTHSGTHLDAPYHYHPTMDKGQRALTIDEIPLDWCFNDGVVLDFRHKGDGERITVQDVQKELERIKYEIKPMDIVLIQTGADAAWGTQQYLVKGAGMDRDSTLFLTEKGVKVVGIDAWSWDRPLPFQAAEFKQNGDPKVIWEAHFAGIDIGYCHMEKMANLAAIGRPYGFTVCCFPVKIKGASAGWTRPVAIIEED
;
A
#
# COMPACT_ATOMS: atom_id res chain seq x y z
N MET A 1 10.73 -14.43 26.67
CA MET A 1 10.45 -13.74 25.38
C MET A 1 9.58 -12.54 25.71
N GLY A 2 10.00 -11.33 25.36
CA GLY A 2 9.19 -10.13 25.54
C GLY A 2 7.84 -10.25 24.84
N ARG A 3 6.84 -9.52 25.31
CA ARG A 3 5.52 -9.45 24.67
C ARG A 3 5.66 -8.69 23.34
N LYS A 4 5.00 -9.17 22.28
CA LYS A 4 4.93 -8.45 21.00
C LYS A 4 3.59 -7.76 20.86
N ARG A 5 3.60 -6.50 20.47
CA ARG A 5 2.41 -5.74 20.08
C ARG A 5 2.37 -5.63 18.55
N PHE A 6 1.24 -6.00 17.99
CA PHE A 6 0.99 -5.93 16.54
C PHE A 6 0.06 -4.76 16.26
N ILE A 7 0.42 -3.94 15.28
CA ILE A 7 -0.40 -2.80 14.83
C ILE A 7 -0.72 -3.02 13.36
N ASP A 8 -2.00 -3.10 13.05
CA ASP A 8 -2.51 -3.21 11.68
C ASP A 8 -2.37 -1.85 10.98
N LEU A 9 -1.63 -1.83 9.90
CA LEU A 9 -1.34 -0.63 9.10
C LEU A 9 -2.14 -0.61 7.79
N SER A 10 -3.23 -1.36 7.71
CA SER A 10 -4.04 -1.50 6.51
C SER A 10 -5.43 -0.89 6.66
N ILE A 11 -6.05 -0.57 5.52
CA ILE A 11 -7.49 -0.32 5.40
C ILE A 11 -8.20 -1.59 4.95
N SER A 12 -9.49 -1.72 5.27
CA SER A 12 -10.33 -2.80 4.75
C SER A 12 -10.56 -2.65 3.25
N ILE A 13 -10.69 -3.77 2.54
CA ILE A 13 -11.29 -3.77 1.19
C ILE A 13 -12.80 -3.74 1.39
N GLU A 14 -13.43 -2.61 1.07
CA GLU A 14 -14.86 -2.40 1.25
C GLU A 14 -15.51 -2.06 -0.09
N PRO A 15 -16.69 -2.64 -0.38
CA PRO A 15 -17.45 -2.27 -1.56
C PRO A 15 -18.04 -0.87 -1.44
N GLU A 16 -18.29 -0.24 -2.58
CA GLU A 16 -19.08 1.00 -2.70
C GLU A 16 -18.47 2.27 -2.07
N LEU A 17 -17.27 2.21 -1.48
CA LEU A 17 -16.62 3.40 -0.95
C LEU A 17 -16.09 4.32 -2.06
N PRO A 18 -16.36 5.63 -2.00
CA PRO A 18 -15.92 6.58 -3.04
C PRO A 18 -14.46 7.04 -2.87
N SER A 19 -13.63 6.21 -2.27
CA SER A 19 -12.20 6.47 -2.04
C SER A 19 -11.29 6.08 -3.20
N ASP A 20 -11.89 5.48 -4.23
CA ASP A 20 -11.24 5.13 -5.50
C ASP A 20 -12.04 5.71 -6.68
N PRO A 21 -11.42 5.88 -7.86
CA PRO A 21 -12.15 6.19 -9.08
C PRO A 21 -13.25 5.15 -9.35
N PRO A 22 -14.40 5.52 -9.93
CA PRO A 22 -15.57 4.63 -10.03
C PRO A 22 -15.30 3.25 -10.63
N MET A 23 -14.35 3.17 -11.59
CA MET A 23 -13.96 1.91 -12.25
C MET A 23 -13.09 0.99 -11.37
N MET A 24 -12.52 1.51 -10.27
CA MET A 24 -11.64 0.79 -9.35
C MET A 24 -12.31 0.43 -8.03
N ILE A 25 -13.54 0.90 -7.81
CA ILE A 25 -14.31 0.60 -6.59
C ILE A 25 -14.56 -0.91 -6.53
N PRO A 26 -14.17 -1.58 -5.43
CA PRO A 26 -14.38 -3.01 -5.26
C PRO A 26 -15.87 -3.39 -5.27
N LYS A 27 -16.16 -4.56 -5.84
CA LYS A 27 -17.48 -5.21 -5.71
C LYS A 27 -17.30 -6.52 -4.95
N VAL A 28 -18.17 -6.77 -4.00
CA VAL A 28 -18.16 -7.97 -3.17
C VAL A 28 -19.54 -8.61 -3.17
N ASP A 29 -19.64 -9.81 -3.71
CA ASP A 29 -20.86 -10.60 -3.69
C ASP A 29 -20.77 -11.59 -2.53
N TYR A 30 -21.56 -11.37 -1.47
CA TYR A 30 -21.57 -12.15 -0.25
C TYR A 30 -22.55 -13.33 -0.36
N ILE A 31 -22.02 -14.54 -0.27
CA ILE A 31 -22.79 -15.75 -0.07
C ILE A 31 -22.77 -16.06 1.43
N ASN A 32 -23.88 -15.84 2.10
CA ASN A 32 -23.99 -16.15 3.53
C ASN A 32 -24.27 -17.64 3.79
N HIS A 33 -24.29 -18.04 5.03
CA HIS A 33 -24.50 -19.43 5.44
C HIS A 33 -25.84 -20.04 4.96
N GLU A 34 -26.89 -19.24 4.81
CA GLU A 34 -28.18 -19.71 4.33
C GLU A 34 -28.15 -20.05 2.84
N THR A 35 -27.62 -19.14 2.03
CA THR A 35 -27.41 -19.35 0.59
C THR A 35 -26.30 -20.37 0.32
N GLY A 36 -25.26 -20.41 1.16
CA GLY A 36 -24.19 -21.42 1.08
C GLY A 36 -24.68 -22.84 1.32
N ALA A 37 -25.75 -23.04 2.13
CA ALA A 37 -26.38 -24.33 2.27
C ALA A 37 -27.02 -24.83 0.97
N GLU A 38 -27.55 -23.93 0.15
CA GLU A 38 -28.08 -24.29 -1.18
C GLU A 38 -26.94 -24.67 -2.14
N GLN A 39 -25.81 -23.93 -2.12
CA GLN A 39 -24.63 -24.26 -2.93
C GLN A 39 -24.03 -25.62 -2.55
N MET A 40 -24.03 -25.98 -1.27
CA MET A 40 -23.51 -27.29 -0.84
C MET A 40 -24.24 -28.47 -1.49
N LYS A 41 -25.51 -28.33 -1.86
CA LYS A 41 -26.26 -29.37 -2.56
C LYS A 41 -25.65 -29.75 -3.94
N GLU A 42 -24.97 -28.77 -4.58
CA GLU A 42 -24.29 -29.01 -5.86
C GLU A 42 -23.07 -29.92 -5.67
N PHE A 43 -22.38 -29.80 -4.53
CA PHE A 43 -21.17 -30.58 -4.20
C PHE A 43 -21.50 -31.91 -3.49
N TYR A 44 -22.67 -32.00 -2.81
CA TYR A 44 -23.14 -33.16 -2.10
C TYR A 44 -24.53 -33.58 -2.60
N PRO A 45 -24.62 -34.22 -3.79
CA PRO A 45 -25.90 -34.60 -4.37
C PRO A 45 -26.75 -35.46 -3.44
N GLY A 46 -28.00 -35.06 -3.22
CA GLY A 46 -28.94 -35.74 -2.33
C GLY A 46 -28.94 -35.24 -0.88
N VAL A 47 -28.00 -34.33 -0.50
CA VAL A 47 -28.04 -33.68 0.82
C VAL A 47 -29.25 -32.74 0.90
N ARG A 48 -29.95 -32.78 2.02
CA ARG A 48 -31.02 -31.79 2.35
C ARG A 48 -30.51 -30.80 3.38
N LYS A 49 -31.02 -29.57 3.32
CA LYS A 49 -30.61 -28.48 4.20
C LYS A 49 -30.74 -28.87 5.69
N GLU A 50 -31.77 -29.61 6.05
CA GLU A 50 -32.07 -30.06 7.42
C GLU A 50 -31.04 -31.08 7.95
N GLN A 51 -30.24 -31.67 7.07
CA GLN A 51 -29.11 -32.57 7.42
C GLN A 51 -27.81 -31.84 7.73
N LEU A 52 -27.73 -30.55 7.39
CA LEU A 52 -26.58 -29.70 7.73
C LEU A 52 -26.73 -29.19 9.17
N PRO A 53 -25.62 -28.94 9.87
CA PRO A 53 -25.65 -28.34 11.21
C PRO A 53 -26.43 -27.04 11.24
N GLY A 54 -27.58 -27.02 11.95
CA GLY A 54 -28.47 -25.86 12.02
C GLY A 54 -29.11 -25.45 10.68
N GLY A 55 -29.06 -26.31 9.64
CA GLY A 55 -29.52 -25.99 8.30
C GLY A 55 -28.64 -24.99 7.55
N LEU A 56 -27.38 -24.78 7.97
CA LEU A 56 -26.45 -23.78 7.45
C LEU A 56 -25.31 -24.44 6.69
N GLY A 57 -24.78 -23.75 5.69
CA GLY A 57 -23.62 -24.14 4.90
C GLY A 57 -22.42 -23.23 5.11
N TRP A 58 -21.51 -23.21 4.13
CA TRP A 58 -20.37 -22.28 4.13
C TRP A 58 -20.80 -20.83 3.85
N ALA A 59 -19.91 -19.89 4.15
CA ALA A 59 -19.96 -18.54 3.61
C ALA A 59 -18.76 -18.36 2.67
N VAL A 60 -18.96 -17.63 1.56
CA VAL A 60 -17.91 -17.31 0.57
C VAL A 60 -18.24 -16.01 -0.13
N GLU A 61 -17.20 -15.28 -0.50
CA GLU A 61 -17.30 -14.00 -1.20
C GLU A 61 -16.66 -14.10 -2.58
N PHE A 62 -17.37 -13.55 -3.59
CA PHE A 62 -16.78 -13.30 -4.90
C PHE A 62 -16.38 -11.84 -5.02
N LEU A 63 -15.13 -11.61 -5.41
CA LEU A 63 -14.53 -10.29 -5.46
C LEU A 63 -14.26 -9.87 -6.90
N THR A 64 -14.69 -8.66 -7.26
CA THR A 64 -14.27 -7.97 -8.49
C THR A 64 -13.57 -6.68 -8.09
N LEU A 65 -12.25 -6.65 -8.22
CA LEU A 65 -11.41 -5.53 -7.78
C LEU A 65 -10.07 -5.55 -8.55
N THR A 66 -9.32 -4.46 -8.46
CA THR A 66 -7.96 -4.38 -8.98
C THR A 66 -6.95 -4.85 -7.94
N THR A 67 -5.74 -5.21 -8.37
CA THR A 67 -4.62 -5.50 -7.46
C THR A 67 -4.19 -4.27 -6.63
N HIS A 68 -4.68 -3.08 -7.03
CA HIS A 68 -4.45 -1.80 -6.36
C HIS A 68 -5.63 -1.35 -5.48
N SER A 69 -6.62 -2.22 -5.20
CA SER A 69 -7.73 -1.94 -4.29
C SER A 69 -7.31 -2.17 -2.84
N GLY A 70 -7.72 -1.28 -1.92
CA GLY A 70 -7.30 -1.38 -0.52
C GLY A 70 -5.79 -1.19 -0.32
N THR A 71 -5.26 -1.57 0.83
CA THR A 71 -3.80 -1.54 1.07
C THR A 71 -3.12 -2.62 0.26
N HIS A 72 -2.15 -2.24 -0.55
CA HIS A 72 -1.44 -3.12 -1.47
C HIS A 72 0.04 -2.76 -1.57
N LEU A 73 0.84 -3.67 -2.11
CA LEU A 73 2.25 -3.47 -2.45
C LEU A 73 2.38 -3.48 -3.98
N ASP A 74 2.93 -2.40 -4.53
CA ASP A 74 3.25 -2.28 -5.94
C ASP A 74 4.63 -2.85 -6.23
N ALA A 75 4.71 -3.65 -7.28
CA ALA A 75 5.96 -4.16 -7.82
C ALA A 75 6.55 -3.20 -8.85
N PRO A 76 7.86 -3.26 -9.13
CA PRO A 76 8.50 -2.45 -10.18
C PRO A 76 7.80 -2.51 -11.54
N TYR A 77 7.20 -3.64 -11.88
CA TYR A 77 6.43 -3.83 -13.12
C TYR A 77 5.23 -2.89 -13.24
N HIS A 78 4.70 -2.37 -12.13
CA HIS A 78 3.65 -1.37 -12.15
C HIS A 78 4.09 -0.06 -12.81
N TYR A 79 5.33 0.34 -12.54
CA TYR A 79 5.83 1.64 -12.98
C TYR A 79 6.31 1.63 -14.43
N HIS A 80 6.99 0.55 -14.83
CA HIS A 80 7.55 0.43 -16.15
C HIS A 80 7.92 -1.05 -16.45
N PRO A 81 7.99 -1.48 -17.71
CA PRO A 81 8.44 -2.83 -18.06
C PRO A 81 9.92 -3.09 -17.75
N THR A 82 10.71 -2.05 -17.47
CA THR A 82 12.13 -2.16 -17.11
C THR A 82 12.43 -1.39 -15.82
N MET A 83 13.41 -1.87 -15.06
CA MET A 83 13.99 -1.27 -13.87
C MET A 83 15.52 -1.35 -13.92
N ASP A 84 16.24 -0.78 -12.93
CA ASP A 84 17.67 -0.92 -12.75
C ASP A 84 18.46 -0.70 -14.05
N LYS A 85 18.18 0.42 -14.75
CA LYS A 85 18.82 0.81 -16.00
C LYS A 85 18.65 -0.19 -17.16
N GLY A 86 17.45 -0.76 -17.28
CA GLY A 86 17.05 -1.58 -18.43
C GLY A 86 16.89 -3.08 -18.16
N GLN A 87 17.03 -3.52 -16.92
CA GLN A 87 16.65 -4.88 -16.56
C GLN A 87 15.11 -5.03 -16.63
N ARG A 88 14.62 -6.26 -16.89
CA ARG A 88 13.18 -6.53 -16.80
C ARG A 88 12.66 -6.24 -15.40
N ALA A 89 11.59 -5.49 -15.29
CA ALA A 89 10.95 -5.21 -14.02
C ALA A 89 10.36 -6.47 -13.38
N LEU A 90 10.51 -6.61 -12.06
CA LEU A 90 9.94 -7.69 -11.29
C LEU A 90 8.43 -7.52 -11.16
N THR A 91 7.69 -8.63 -11.32
CA THR A 91 6.27 -8.71 -10.98
C THR A 91 6.10 -9.10 -9.51
N ILE A 92 4.89 -8.94 -8.96
CA ILE A 92 4.65 -9.09 -7.52
C ILE A 92 4.98 -10.50 -6.99
N ASP A 93 4.79 -11.52 -7.80
CA ASP A 93 5.10 -12.90 -7.45
C ASP A 93 6.60 -13.24 -7.46
N GLU A 94 7.43 -12.32 -7.97
CA GLU A 94 8.88 -12.43 -8.04
C GLU A 94 9.61 -11.59 -6.97
N ILE A 95 8.87 -10.76 -6.20
CA ILE A 95 9.49 -9.92 -5.17
C ILE A 95 10.14 -10.78 -4.09
N PRO A 96 11.44 -10.55 -3.77
CA PRO A 96 12.13 -11.26 -2.71
C PRO A 96 11.45 -11.07 -1.35
N LEU A 97 11.26 -12.14 -0.60
CA LEU A 97 10.56 -12.08 0.69
C LEU A 97 11.34 -11.30 1.76
N ASP A 98 12.65 -11.27 1.67
CA ASP A 98 13.52 -10.49 2.56
C ASP A 98 13.33 -8.96 2.40
N TRP A 99 12.73 -8.49 1.30
CA TRP A 99 12.34 -7.10 1.18
C TRP A 99 11.13 -6.74 2.07
N CYS A 100 10.28 -7.73 2.36
CA CYS A 100 8.96 -7.51 2.99
C CYS A 100 8.95 -7.67 4.50
N PHE A 101 10.10 -7.88 5.14
CA PHE A 101 10.19 -8.08 6.59
C PHE A 101 11.49 -7.48 7.14
N ASN A 102 11.44 -6.20 7.55
CA ASN A 102 12.62 -5.45 7.97
C ASN A 102 12.29 -4.39 9.03
N ASP A 103 13.34 -3.71 9.53
CA ASP A 103 13.20 -2.56 10.41
C ASP A 103 12.38 -1.47 9.74
N GLY A 104 11.40 -0.91 10.47
CA GLY A 104 10.54 0.15 10.02
C GLY A 104 10.96 1.52 10.53
N VAL A 105 10.80 2.55 9.69
CA VAL A 105 10.93 3.95 10.09
C VAL A 105 9.76 4.77 9.54
N VAL A 106 9.13 5.58 10.40
CA VAL A 106 8.06 6.52 10.01
C VAL A 106 8.65 7.92 9.90
N LEU A 107 8.41 8.58 8.77
CA LEU A 107 8.71 9.98 8.52
C LEU A 107 7.40 10.77 8.50
N ASP A 108 7.27 11.76 9.37
CA ASP A 108 6.02 12.49 9.62
C ASP A 108 5.94 13.79 8.79
N PHE A 109 5.09 13.78 7.79
CA PHE A 109 4.83 14.92 6.90
C PHE A 109 3.39 15.46 6.99
N ARG A 110 2.67 15.18 8.10
CA ARG A 110 1.30 15.70 8.33
C ARG A 110 1.20 17.21 8.35
N HIS A 111 2.33 17.91 8.48
CA HIS A 111 2.40 19.37 8.42
C HIS A 111 2.37 19.93 7.00
N LYS A 112 2.55 19.09 5.98
CA LYS A 112 2.50 19.50 4.56
C LYS A 112 1.05 19.56 4.07
N GLY A 113 0.79 20.49 3.17
CA GLY A 113 -0.51 20.66 2.54
C GLY A 113 -0.82 19.58 1.48
N ASP A 114 -2.10 19.46 1.14
CA ASP A 114 -2.55 18.55 0.09
C ASP A 114 -1.87 18.90 -1.25
N GLY A 115 -1.31 17.92 -1.93
CA GLY A 115 -0.64 18.06 -3.20
C GLY A 115 0.76 18.70 -3.16
N GLU A 116 1.32 18.98 -1.97
CA GLU A 116 2.71 19.40 -1.85
C GLU A 116 3.67 18.24 -2.13
N ARG A 117 4.86 18.57 -2.67
CA ARG A 117 5.96 17.60 -2.79
C ARG A 117 6.65 17.38 -1.45
N ILE A 118 7.00 16.14 -1.18
CA ILE A 118 7.97 15.78 -0.15
C ILE A 118 9.32 15.66 -0.85
N THR A 119 10.18 16.65 -0.63
CA THR A 119 11.48 16.77 -1.29
C THR A 119 12.59 16.06 -0.51
N VAL A 120 13.77 15.91 -1.12
CA VAL A 120 14.97 15.40 -0.42
C VAL A 120 15.26 16.19 0.84
N GLN A 121 15.14 17.54 0.78
CA GLN A 121 15.39 18.42 1.93
C GLN A 121 14.38 18.17 3.06
N ASP A 122 13.12 17.87 2.73
CA ASP A 122 12.10 17.52 3.72
C ASP A 122 12.46 16.20 4.41
N VAL A 123 12.82 15.18 3.62
CA VAL A 123 13.24 13.87 4.13
C VAL A 123 14.47 14.01 5.04
N GLN A 124 15.48 14.75 4.63
CA GLN A 124 16.69 14.97 5.43
C GLN A 124 16.39 15.67 6.76
N LYS A 125 15.58 16.74 6.75
CA LYS A 125 15.16 17.44 7.97
C LYS A 125 14.41 16.54 8.93
N GLU A 126 13.52 15.68 8.39
CA GLU A 126 12.76 14.77 9.22
C GLU A 126 13.66 13.68 9.83
N LEU A 127 14.61 13.13 9.07
CA LEU A 127 15.61 12.20 9.56
C LEU A 127 16.49 12.82 10.68
N GLU A 128 16.92 14.07 10.49
CA GLU A 128 17.64 14.83 11.52
C GLU A 128 16.78 15.03 12.78
N ARG A 129 15.50 15.38 12.64
CA ARG A 129 14.56 15.58 13.74
C ARG A 129 14.41 14.33 14.59
N ILE A 130 14.26 13.17 13.94
CA ILE A 130 14.10 11.89 14.63
C ILE A 130 15.44 11.24 15.01
N LYS A 131 16.58 11.84 14.59
CA LYS A 131 17.94 11.32 14.82
C LYS A 131 18.13 9.90 14.29
N TYR A 132 17.72 9.65 13.06
CA TYR A 132 17.81 8.37 12.40
C TYR A 132 18.62 8.45 11.11
N GLU A 133 19.41 7.44 10.86
CA GLU A 133 20.13 7.22 9.60
C GLU A 133 19.55 6.00 8.90
N ILE A 134 19.08 6.20 7.67
CA ILE A 134 18.51 5.12 6.84
C ILE A 134 19.57 4.05 6.57
N LYS A 135 19.22 2.81 6.84
CA LYS A 135 20.03 1.62 6.56
C LYS A 135 19.49 0.89 5.32
N PRO A 136 20.34 0.15 4.61
CA PRO A 136 19.88 -0.75 3.56
C PRO A 136 18.78 -1.68 4.09
N MET A 137 17.76 -1.91 3.28
CA MET A 137 16.58 -2.72 3.58
C MET A 137 15.60 -2.15 4.61
N ASP A 138 15.83 -0.99 5.21
CA ASP A 138 14.78 -0.34 6.01
C ASP A 138 13.49 -0.19 5.19
N ILE A 139 12.34 -0.39 5.84
CA ILE A 139 11.03 -0.09 5.27
C ILE A 139 10.61 1.30 5.72
N VAL A 140 10.59 2.26 4.79
CA VAL A 140 10.32 3.67 5.09
C VAL A 140 8.85 3.98 4.87
N LEU A 141 8.17 4.45 5.92
CA LEU A 141 6.74 4.75 5.92
C LEU A 141 6.53 6.27 5.99
N ILE A 142 5.81 6.81 5.04
CA ILE A 142 5.49 8.23 4.93
C ILE A 142 4.11 8.48 5.53
N GLN A 143 4.07 9.29 6.58
CA GLN A 143 2.84 9.68 7.25
C GLN A 143 2.39 11.06 6.80
N THR A 144 1.29 11.13 6.06
CA THR A 144 0.68 12.38 5.58
C THR A 144 -0.61 12.73 6.33
N GLY A 145 -1.23 11.75 7.00
CA GLY A 145 -2.55 11.88 7.62
C GLY A 145 -3.69 11.82 6.62
N ALA A 146 -3.43 11.44 5.37
CA ALA A 146 -4.47 11.30 4.35
C ALA A 146 -5.48 10.19 4.68
N ASP A 147 -5.05 9.16 5.44
CA ASP A 147 -5.89 8.05 5.90
C ASP A 147 -7.14 8.51 6.66
N ALA A 148 -7.10 9.67 7.31
CA ALA A 148 -8.27 10.28 7.96
C ALA A 148 -9.43 10.61 6.99
N ALA A 149 -9.16 10.71 5.69
CA ALA A 149 -10.18 10.95 4.65
C ALA A 149 -10.68 9.66 3.99
N TRP A 150 -10.18 8.49 4.40
CA TRP A 150 -10.64 7.20 3.88
C TRP A 150 -12.16 7.06 3.98
N GLY A 151 -12.79 6.45 2.99
CA GLY A 151 -14.25 6.33 2.88
C GLY A 151 -14.92 7.52 2.18
N THR A 152 -14.16 8.54 1.78
CA THR A 152 -14.68 9.73 1.08
C THR A 152 -13.94 10.01 -0.22
N GLN A 153 -14.57 10.77 -1.14
CA GLN A 153 -13.91 11.23 -2.37
C GLN A 153 -12.70 12.13 -2.10
N GLN A 154 -12.65 12.79 -0.95
CA GLN A 154 -11.53 13.66 -0.58
C GLN A 154 -10.22 12.88 -0.44
N TYR A 155 -10.28 11.59 -0.16
CA TYR A 155 -9.09 10.74 -0.07
C TYR A 155 -8.24 10.79 -1.35
N LEU A 156 -8.87 10.90 -2.52
CA LEU A 156 -8.20 10.98 -3.82
C LEU A 156 -7.31 12.23 -4.01
N VAL A 157 -7.48 13.24 -3.16
CA VAL A 157 -6.77 14.52 -3.27
C VAL A 157 -6.06 14.91 -1.96
N LYS A 158 -6.12 14.04 -0.94
CA LYS A 158 -5.51 14.28 0.37
C LYS A 158 -4.03 13.88 0.40
N GLY A 159 -3.28 14.64 1.20
CA GLY A 159 -1.90 14.39 1.55
C GLY A 159 -0.89 15.02 0.59
N ALA A 160 0.34 15.10 1.06
CA ALA A 160 1.52 15.34 0.26
C ALA A 160 1.96 14.03 -0.40
N GLY A 161 2.84 14.09 -1.41
CA GLY A 161 3.41 12.90 -2.04
C GLY A 161 4.89 13.08 -2.32
N MET A 162 5.58 11.98 -2.49
CA MET A 162 7.01 11.97 -2.81
C MET A 162 7.24 12.52 -4.22
N ASP A 163 8.40 13.13 -4.42
CA ASP A 163 8.91 13.43 -5.74
C ASP A 163 9.94 12.38 -6.20
N ARG A 164 10.43 12.53 -7.42
CA ARG A 164 11.43 11.63 -7.98
C ARG A 164 12.70 11.59 -7.15
N ASP A 165 13.24 12.76 -6.82
CA ASP A 165 14.54 12.88 -6.19
C ASP A 165 14.53 12.35 -4.75
N SER A 166 13.45 12.59 -4.00
CA SER A 166 13.28 12.06 -2.66
C SER A 166 13.09 10.54 -2.66
N THR A 167 12.44 9.99 -3.69
CA THR A 167 12.35 8.54 -3.89
C THR A 167 13.71 7.92 -4.20
N LEU A 168 14.49 8.53 -5.10
CA LEU A 168 15.85 8.09 -5.42
C LEU A 168 16.77 8.21 -4.20
N PHE A 169 16.66 9.29 -3.40
CA PHE A 169 17.43 9.46 -2.17
C PHE A 169 17.27 8.26 -1.21
N LEU A 170 16.07 7.70 -1.09
CA LEU A 170 15.82 6.53 -0.26
C LEU A 170 16.35 5.25 -0.93
N THR A 171 16.05 5.05 -2.20
CA THR A 171 16.43 3.81 -2.92
C THR A 171 17.94 3.69 -3.13
N GLU A 172 18.67 4.80 -3.32
CA GLU A 172 20.13 4.85 -3.37
C GLU A 172 20.80 4.43 -2.05
N LYS A 173 20.09 4.59 -0.91
CA LYS A 173 20.54 4.08 0.40
C LYS A 173 20.24 2.58 0.62
N GLY A 174 19.68 1.92 -0.39
CA GLY A 174 19.37 0.49 -0.34
C GLY A 174 17.97 0.16 0.21
N VAL A 175 17.09 1.16 0.35
CA VAL A 175 15.67 0.92 0.66
C VAL A 175 15.03 0.21 -0.53
N LYS A 176 14.32 -0.88 -0.26
CA LYS A 176 13.63 -1.70 -1.27
C LYS A 176 12.12 -1.64 -1.15
N VAL A 177 11.60 -1.30 0.01
CA VAL A 177 10.15 -1.13 0.25
C VAL A 177 9.92 0.18 0.97
N VAL A 178 8.95 0.93 0.48
CA VAL A 178 8.43 2.14 1.11
C VAL A 178 6.91 2.04 1.27
N GLY A 179 6.29 2.98 1.96
CA GLY A 179 4.84 3.00 2.10
C GLY A 179 4.29 4.38 2.45
N ILE A 180 3.03 4.62 2.14
CA ILE A 180 2.33 5.88 2.39
C ILE A 180 0.88 5.65 2.83
N ASP A 181 0.36 6.52 3.68
CA ASP A 181 -1.04 6.53 4.12
C ASP A 181 -1.98 7.28 3.17
N ALA A 182 -1.48 7.72 2.01
CA ALA A 182 -2.23 8.37 0.94
C ALA A 182 -2.68 7.39 -0.14
N TRP A 183 -3.49 7.90 -1.08
CA TRP A 183 -4.01 7.13 -2.21
C TRP A 183 -2.92 6.72 -3.20
N SER A 184 -1.85 7.52 -3.32
CA SER A 184 -0.71 7.29 -4.19
C SER A 184 0.60 7.68 -3.51
N TRP A 185 1.71 7.06 -3.92
CA TRP A 185 3.07 7.42 -3.53
C TRP A 185 3.47 8.81 -4.02
N ASP A 186 3.09 9.15 -5.24
CA ASP A 186 3.19 10.51 -5.79
C ASP A 186 2.16 11.43 -5.16
N ARG A 187 2.33 12.73 -5.42
CA ARG A 187 1.27 13.72 -5.15
C ARG A 187 -0.04 13.31 -5.80
N PRO A 188 -1.19 13.63 -5.21
CA PRO A 188 -2.48 13.30 -5.83
C PRO A 188 -2.57 13.75 -7.29
N LEU A 189 -3.08 12.88 -8.16
CA LEU A 189 -3.07 13.05 -9.62
C LEU A 189 -3.64 14.39 -10.13
N PRO A 190 -4.69 14.99 -9.53
CA PRO A 190 -5.19 16.29 -9.98
C PRO A 190 -4.15 17.42 -9.88
N PHE A 191 -3.26 17.40 -8.88
CA PHE A 191 -2.21 18.40 -8.73
C PHE A 191 -1.11 18.23 -9.79
N GLN A 192 -0.74 16.99 -10.10
CA GLN A 192 0.19 16.68 -11.20
C GLN A 192 -0.40 17.14 -12.54
N ALA A 193 -1.67 16.82 -12.81
CA ALA A 193 -2.36 17.20 -14.04
C ALA A 193 -2.47 18.73 -14.19
N ALA A 194 -2.74 19.46 -13.10
CA ALA A 194 -2.81 20.91 -13.12
C ALA A 194 -1.43 21.54 -13.43
N GLU A 195 -0.37 21.02 -12.82
CA GLU A 195 0.99 21.47 -13.07
C GLU A 195 1.44 21.18 -14.50
N PHE A 196 1.18 19.97 -15.01
CA PHE A 196 1.45 19.62 -16.41
C PHE A 196 0.72 20.55 -17.38
N LYS A 197 -0.55 20.86 -17.11
CA LYS A 197 -1.32 21.79 -17.94
C LYS A 197 -0.71 23.20 -17.92
N GLN A 198 -0.10 23.60 -16.83
CA GLN A 198 0.50 24.94 -16.67
C GLN A 198 1.86 25.06 -17.35
N ASN A 199 2.74 24.07 -17.21
CA ASN A 199 4.14 24.16 -17.63
C ASN A 199 4.49 23.27 -18.85
N GLY A 200 3.63 22.29 -19.21
CA GLY A 200 3.86 21.37 -20.34
C GLY A 200 4.98 20.36 -20.09
N ASP A 201 5.52 20.27 -18.88
CA ASP A 201 6.62 19.36 -18.56
C ASP A 201 6.08 17.96 -18.16
N PRO A 202 6.29 16.92 -19.00
CA PRO A 202 5.82 15.58 -18.69
C PRO A 202 6.53 14.93 -17.48
N LYS A 203 7.63 15.49 -17.01
CA LYS A 203 8.39 14.97 -15.86
C LYS A 203 7.61 15.07 -14.55
N VAL A 204 6.59 15.91 -14.48
CA VAL A 204 5.74 16.04 -13.30
C VAL A 204 4.72 14.91 -13.14
N ILE A 205 4.55 14.09 -14.19
CA ILE A 205 3.59 12.97 -14.22
C ILE A 205 4.26 11.74 -13.62
N TRP A 206 3.70 11.23 -12.53
CA TRP A 206 4.15 9.98 -11.88
C TRP A 206 5.67 9.98 -11.58
N GLU A 207 6.19 11.13 -11.19
CA GLU A 207 7.62 11.37 -11.06
C GLU A 207 8.28 10.43 -10.04
N ALA A 208 7.61 10.12 -8.94
CA ALA A 208 8.12 9.21 -7.91
C ALA A 208 8.00 7.74 -8.35
N HIS A 209 6.88 7.32 -8.96
CA HIS A 209 6.76 5.97 -9.54
C HIS A 209 7.85 5.72 -10.58
N PHE A 210 8.05 6.65 -11.51
CA PHE A 210 9.06 6.50 -12.56
C PHE A 210 10.51 6.54 -12.06
N ALA A 211 10.77 6.92 -10.81
CA ALA A 211 12.08 6.70 -10.19
C ALA A 211 12.47 5.22 -10.18
N GLY A 212 11.49 4.31 -10.13
CA GLY A 212 11.69 2.86 -10.20
C GLY A 212 12.31 2.34 -11.52
N ILE A 213 12.32 3.16 -12.59
CA ILE A 213 13.04 2.85 -13.83
C ILE A 213 14.56 2.85 -13.59
N ASP A 214 15.06 3.77 -12.75
CA ASP A 214 16.47 3.87 -12.43
C ASP A 214 16.91 2.88 -11.36
N ILE A 215 16.12 2.78 -10.26
CA ILE A 215 16.38 1.87 -9.14
C ILE A 215 15.07 1.20 -8.75
N GLY A 216 14.96 -0.11 -9.00
CA GLY A 216 13.78 -0.91 -8.70
C GLY A 216 13.48 -0.97 -7.20
N TYR A 217 12.24 -0.67 -6.84
CA TYR A 217 11.72 -0.67 -5.48
C TYR A 217 10.23 -1.02 -5.49
N CYS A 218 9.67 -1.32 -4.34
CA CYS A 218 8.24 -1.52 -4.12
C CYS A 218 7.69 -0.42 -3.22
N HIS A 219 6.42 -0.04 -3.40
CA HIS A 219 5.77 0.81 -2.42
C HIS A 219 4.38 0.29 -2.03
N MET A 220 4.05 0.48 -0.75
CA MET A 220 2.70 0.28 -0.25
C MET A 220 1.91 1.57 -0.37
N GLU A 221 0.70 1.47 -0.88
CA GLU A 221 -0.26 2.57 -0.92
C GLU A 221 -1.47 2.28 -0.04
N LYS A 222 -2.19 3.34 0.30
CA LYS A 222 -3.42 3.25 1.10
C LYS A 222 -3.19 2.56 2.45
N MET A 223 -2.07 2.91 3.10
CA MET A 223 -1.83 2.49 4.49
C MET A 223 -2.68 3.31 5.45
N ALA A 224 -2.79 2.84 6.69
CA ALA A 224 -3.50 3.55 7.77
C ALA A 224 -2.81 3.32 9.11
N ASN A 225 -3.26 4.03 10.13
CA ASN A 225 -2.85 3.84 11.52
C ASN A 225 -1.35 4.05 11.79
N LEU A 226 -0.60 4.74 10.95
CA LEU A 226 0.83 4.98 11.17
C LEU A 226 1.09 5.68 12.50
N ALA A 227 0.19 6.58 12.92
CA ALA A 227 0.28 7.24 14.23
C ALA A 227 0.18 6.28 15.43
N ALA A 228 -0.49 5.14 15.29
CA ALA A 228 -0.66 4.16 16.36
C ALA A 228 0.65 3.41 16.72
N ILE A 229 1.66 3.48 15.85
CA ILE A 229 3.01 2.95 16.12
C ILE A 229 3.61 3.67 17.33
N GLY A 230 3.39 4.98 17.47
CA GLY A 230 3.77 5.78 18.63
C GLY A 230 5.27 6.06 18.76
N ARG A 231 6.07 5.66 17.77
CA ARG A 231 7.52 5.91 17.69
C ARG A 231 7.97 5.95 16.23
N PRO A 232 9.01 6.74 15.91
CA PRO A 232 9.46 6.84 14.51
C PRO A 232 10.27 5.62 14.03
N TYR A 233 10.87 4.83 14.92
CA TYR A 233 11.64 3.62 14.62
C TYR A 233 11.70 2.68 15.82
N GLY A 234 12.41 1.55 15.72
CA GLY A 234 12.49 0.53 16.78
C GLY A 234 11.27 -0.42 16.73
N PHE A 235 10.82 -0.74 15.55
CA PHE A 235 9.80 -1.74 15.26
C PHE A 235 10.14 -2.43 13.93
N THR A 236 9.57 -3.60 13.71
CA THR A 236 9.68 -4.33 12.44
C THR A 236 8.40 -4.16 11.64
N VAL A 237 8.51 -4.02 10.32
CA VAL A 237 7.38 -4.06 9.40
C VAL A 237 7.34 -5.41 8.69
N CYS A 238 6.15 -6.02 8.65
CA CYS A 238 5.83 -7.20 7.86
C CYS A 238 4.78 -6.80 6.81
N CYS A 239 5.08 -6.97 5.51
CA CYS A 239 4.21 -6.52 4.43
C CYS A 239 4.18 -7.49 3.22
N PHE A 240 4.18 -8.79 3.48
CA PHE A 240 4.13 -9.80 2.41
C PHE A 240 2.89 -9.63 1.53
N PRO A 241 3.05 -9.46 0.20
CA PRO A 241 1.93 -9.35 -0.72
C PRO A 241 1.32 -10.70 -1.07
N VAL A 242 0.06 -10.71 -1.47
CA VAL A 242 -0.56 -11.86 -2.11
C VAL A 242 0.17 -12.16 -3.42
N LYS A 243 0.56 -13.44 -3.61
CA LYS A 243 1.34 -13.89 -4.76
C LYS A 243 0.45 -14.11 -5.98
N ILE A 244 0.32 -13.10 -6.83
CA ILE A 244 -0.46 -13.16 -8.07
C ILE A 244 0.51 -13.20 -9.25
N LYS A 245 0.52 -14.30 -10.01
CA LYS A 245 1.47 -14.52 -11.10
C LYS A 245 1.42 -13.43 -12.16
N GLY A 246 2.54 -12.79 -12.41
CA GLY A 246 2.72 -11.78 -13.44
C GLY A 246 2.00 -10.45 -13.17
N ALA A 247 1.48 -10.23 -11.96
CA ALA A 247 0.74 -9.04 -11.63
C ALA A 247 1.66 -7.87 -11.24
N SER A 248 1.14 -6.66 -11.42
CA SER A 248 1.81 -5.38 -11.12
C SER A 248 1.78 -5.05 -9.63
N ALA A 249 0.86 -5.60 -8.86
CA ALA A 249 0.70 -5.39 -7.42
C ALA A 249 0.06 -6.59 -6.75
N GLY A 250 0.07 -6.60 -5.42
CA GLY A 250 -0.65 -7.57 -4.61
C GLY A 250 -1.13 -6.97 -3.30
N TRP A 251 -2.34 -7.35 -2.90
CA TRP A 251 -2.88 -6.90 -1.60
C TRP A 251 -1.98 -7.35 -0.47
N THR A 252 -1.79 -6.48 0.50
CA THR A 252 -1.03 -6.79 1.70
C THR A 252 -1.78 -6.27 2.93
N ARG A 253 -1.60 -6.93 4.06
CA ARG A 253 -1.99 -6.44 5.38
C ARG A 253 -0.73 -6.12 6.17
N PRO A 254 -0.12 -4.94 5.95
CA PRO A 254 1.12 -4.60 6.61
C PRO A 254 0.91 -4.44 8.11
N VAL A 255 1.88 -4.93 8.88
CA VAL A 255 1.83 -4.94 10.34
C VAL A 255 3.13 -4.36 10.89
N ALA A 256 3.02 -3.40 11.81
CA ALA A 256 4.15 -3.02 12.64
C ALA A 256 4.21 -3.93 13.89
N ILE A 257 5.37 -4.49 14.14
CA ILE A 257 5.65 -5.40 15.26
C ILE A 257 6.59 -4.70 16.24
N ILE A 258 6.09 -4.43 17.44
CA ILE A 258 6.87 -3.77 18.51
C ILE A 258 7.16 -4.80 19.59
N GLU A 259 8.43 -4.95 19.94
CA GLU A 259 8.83 -5.71 21.13
C GLU A 259 8.65 -4.84 22.36
N GLU A 260 7.86 -5.32 23.32
CA GLU A 260 7.62 -4.68 24.62
C GLU A 260 8.48 -5.40 25.69
N ASP A 261 9.14 -4.60 26.52
CA ASP A 261 9.99 -5.09 27.62
C ASP A 261 9.18 -5.86 28.71
#